data_58708c21f7ad75e9625a2c3e79079595
#
_entry.id   58708c21f7ad75e9625a2c3e79079595
#
_cell.length_a   1.000
_cell.length_b   1.000
_cell.length_c   1.000
_cell.angle_alpha   90.00
_cell.angle_beta   90.00
_cell.angle_gamma   90.00
#
_symmetry.space_group_name_H-M   'P 1'
#
loop_
_entity.id
_entity.type
_entity.pdbx_description
1 polymer ?
#
loop_
_entity_poly.entity_id
_entity_poly.type
_entity_poly.pdbx_seq_one_letter_code
_entity_poly.pdbx_strand_id
1 'polypeptide(L)'
;MYILWLLLVMSSATVFSANYPKIFGNDWTSAINYVKEHHDEWSREFEQFDVDPRLAVAIVFPELIRYSMWQDEIERAAVNGLYVSKGTDGANFSIGRFQMKPSFAEEIEQEWNRSSLSKEYGFVFNLQQNNEARRSRIRRLSNMQGQCRYLAIFIRLLQQRHPQLEQLSEKEQVCFLATAYNRSFTASFQQIKKIQHERHFHTDVIKTHSTCLYCYADIAYVAYRMLR
;
A
#
# COMPACT_ATOMS: atom_id res chain seq x y z
N MET A 1 -3.50 -3.33 -60.77
CA MET A 1 -4.04 -2.92 -59.46
C MET A 1 -3.42 -3.83 -58.41
N TYR A 2 -2.29 -3.41 -57.85
CA TYR A 2 -1.54 -4.22 -56.87
C TYR A 2 -1.95 -3.80 -55.46
N ILE A 3 -2.56 -4.73 -54.71
CA ILE A 3 -2.91 -4.53 -53.29
C ILE A 3 -1.66 -4.85 -52.46
N LEU A 4 -1.06 -3.81 -51.90
CA LEU A 4 0.07 -3.90 -50.99
C LEU A 4 -0.46 -4.26 -49.60
N TRP A 5 -0.23 -5.49 -49.13
CA TRP A 5 -0.50 -5.90 -47.76
C TRP A 5 0.61 -5.37 -46.86
N LEU A 6 0.32 -4.37 -46.03
CA LEU A 6 1.19 -3.89 -44.98
C LEU A 6 1.06 -4.85 -43.79
N LEU A 7 2.02 -5.75 -43.62
CA LEU A 7 2.18 -6.56 -42.40
C LEU A 7 2.68 -5.65 -41.26
N LEU A 8 1.76 -5.25 -40.38
CA LEU A 8 2.11 -4.57 -39.13
C LEU A 8 2.74 -5.59 -38.20
N VAL A 9 4.07 -5.67 -38.17
CA VAL A 9 4.81 -6.44 -37.16
C VAL A 9 4.67 -5.72 -35.82
N MET A 10 3.72 -6.16 -35.00
CA MET A 10 3.63 -5.78 -33.60
C MET A 10 4.86 -6.38 -32.88
N SER A 11 5.92 -5.61 -32.76
CA SER A 11 7.03 -5.92 -31.88
C SER A 11 6.51 -5.92 -30.45
N SER A 12 6.20 -7.09 -29.92
CA SER A 12 5.99 -7.29 -28.47
C SER A 12 7.34 -7.09 -27.80
N ALA A 13 7.61 -5.86 -27.39
CA ALA A 13 8.70 -5.59 -26.48
C ALA A 13 8.47 -6.42 -25.20
N THR A 14 9.23 -7.49 -25.03
CA THR A 14 9.32 -8.22 -23.79
C THR A 14 9.89 -7.26 -22.76
N VAL A 15 9.00 -6.63 -21.99
CA VAL A 15 9.38 -5.86 -20.82
C VAL A 15 10.05 -6.86 -19.87
N PHE A 16 11.38 -6.85 -19.82
CA PHE A 16 12.14 -7.59 -18.82
C PHE A 16 11.69 -7.09 -17.46
N SER A 17 10.81 -7.83 -16.80
CA SER A 17 10.47 -7.58 -15.40
C SER A 17 11.74 -7.69 -14.60
N ALA A 18 12.10 -6.64 -13.86
CA ALA A 18 13.27 -6.65 -13.00
C ALA A 18 13.18 -7.83 -12.02
N ASN A 19 14.28 -8.54 -11.79
CA ASN A 19 14.31 -9.65 -10.84
C ASN A 19 14.42 -9.09 -9.41
N TYR A 20 13.30 -8.58 -8.89
CA TYR A 20 13.24 -7.97 -7.55
C TYR A 20 13.69 -8.90 -6.42
N PRO A 21 13.37 -10.22 -6.41
CA PRO A 21 13.95 -11.14 -5.43
C PRO A 21 15.48 -11.12 -5.40
N LYS A 22 16.13 -11.06 -6.58
CA LYS A 22 17.58 -10.97 -6.66
C LYS A 22 18.11 -9.58 -6.26
N ILE A 23 17.40 -8.52 -6.62
CA ILE A 23 17.78 -7.13 -6.32
C ILE A 23 17.78 -6.89 -4.80
N PHE A 24 16.72 -7.32 -4.10
CA PHE A 24 16.56 -7.11 -2.67
C PHE A 24 17.13 -8.25 -1.80
N GLY A 25 17.47 -9.40 -2.38
CA GLY A 25 18.20 -10.49 -1.72
C GLY A 25 17.59 -10.90 -0.37
N ASN A 26 18.34 -10.69 0.71
CA ASN A 26 17.93 -11.07 2.06
C ASN A 26 16.69 -10.30 2.56
N ASP A 27 16.54 -9.02 2.19
CA ASP A 27 15.38 -8.22 2.58
C ASP A 27 14.09 -8.77 1.97
N TRP A 28 14.14 -9.22 0.71
CA TRP A 28 13.04 -9.93 0.07
C TRP A 28 12.68 -11.21 0.82
N THR A 29 13.70 -12.02 1.13
CA THR A 29 13.51 -13.29 1.84
C THR A 29 12.93 -13.07 3.23
N SER A 30 13.43 -12.08 3.96
CA SER A 30 12.92 -11.68 5.28
C SER A 30 11.46 -11.24 5.22
N ALA A 31 11.10 -10.42 4.22
CA ALA A 31 9.72 -10.00 4.01
C ALA A 31 8.79 -11.20 3.72
N ILE A 32 9.19 -12.13 2.86
CA ILE A 32 8.42 -13.36 2.57
C ILE A 32 8.23 -14.21 3.83
N ASN A 33 9.30 -14.42 4.61
CA ASN A 33 9.23 -15.22 5.84
C ASN A 33 8.31 -14.56 6.88
N TYR A 34 8.40 -13.24 7.01
CA TYR A 34 7.53 -12.48 7.91
C TYR A 34 6.04 -12.60 7.52
N VAL A 35 5.73 -12.53 6.22
CA VAL A 35 4.37 -12.77 5.72
C VAL A 35 3.89 -14.18 6.06
N LYS A 36 4.72 -15.20 5.84
CA LYS A 36 4.35 -16.59 6.14
C LYS A 36 4.10 -16.83 7.62
N GLU A 37 4.90 -16.23 8.49
CA GLU A 37 4.77 -16.34 9.95
C GLU A 37 3.45 -15.76 10.45
N HIS A 38 2.95 -14.70 9.81
CA HIS A 38 1.77 -13.96 10.26
C HIS A 38 0.54 -14.19 9.38
N HIS A 39 0.64 -15.08 8.38
CA HIS A 39 -0.39 -15.30 7.36
C HIS A 39 -1.78 -15.50 7.96
N ASP A 40 -1.94 -16.42 8.91
CA ASP A 40 -3.24 -16.78 9.46
C ASP A 40 -3.86 -15.67 10.31
N GLU A 41 -3.03 -14.88 10.99
CA GLU A 41 -3.48 -13.71 11.74
C GLU A 41 -4.01 -12.62 10.80
N TRP A 42 -3.23 -12.28 9.77
CA TRP A 42 -3.61 -11.23 8.84
C TRP A 42 -4.78 -11.60 7.96
N SER A 43 -4.84 -12.87 7.51
CA SER A 43 -5.95 -13.36 6.70
C SER A 43 -7.28 -13.18 7.40
N ARG A 44 -7.37 -13.52 8.68
CA ARG A 44 -8.58 -13.30 9.48
C ARG A 44 -9.02 -11.84 9.55
N GLU A 45 -8.07 -10.90 9.59
CA GLU A 45 -8.42 -9.48 9.59
C GLU A 45 -8.89 -8.99 8.22
N PHE A 46 -8.29 -9.47 7.13
CA PHE A 46 -8.70 -9.11 5.78
C PHE A 46 -10.05 -9.71 5.39
N GLU A 47 -10.29 -10.96 5.75
CA GLU A 47 -11.53 -11.69 5.49
C GLU A 47 -12.75 -11.04 6.16
N GLN A 48 -12.58 -10.37 7.32
CA GLN A 48 -13.66 -9.59 7.96
C GLN A 48 -14.19 -8.45 7.07
N PHE A 49 -13.42 -8.04 6.06
CA PHE A 49 -13.77 -6.98 5.11
C PHE A 49 -13.95 -7.50 3.68
N ASP A 50 -14.10 -8.81 3.48
CA ASP A 50 -14.20 -9.44 2.15
C ASP A 50 -13.02 -9.07 1.23
N VAL A 51 -11.81 -8.96 1.78
CA VAL A 51 -10.59 -8.65 1.06
C VAL A 51 -9.72 -9.90 0.93
N ASP A 52 -9.28 -10.21 -0.29
CA ASP A 52 -8.30 -11.27 -0.54
C ASP A 52 -6.99 -10.97 0.21
N PRO A 53 -6.58 -11.84 1.17
CA PRO A 53 -5.35 -11.65 1.95
C PRO A 53 -4.10 -11.54 1.07
N ARG A 54 -4.02 -12.32 0.01
CA ARG A 54 -2.91 -12.31 -0.93
C ARG A 54 -2.78 -10.97 -1.65
N LEU A 55 -3.92 -10.41 -2.10
CA LEU A 55 -3.97 -9.09 -2.70
C LEU A 55 -3.52 -8.01 -1.70
N ALA A 56 -4.08 -8.03 -0.50
CA ALA A 56 -3.76 -7.05 0.54
C ALA A 56 -2.26 -7.04 0.88
N VAL A 57 -1.70 -8.22 1.14
CA VAL A 57 -0.26 -8.35 1.47
C VAL A 57 0.62 -7.89 0.32
N ALA A 58 0.26 -8.23 -0.91
CA ALA A 58 1.04 -7.82 -2.09
C ALA A 58 1.11 -6.29 -2.24
N ILE A 59 0.02 -5.57 -1.93
CA ILE A 59 -0.02 -4.10 -2.00
C ILE A 59 1.03 -3.46 -1.08
N VAL A 60 1.24 -3.99 0.10
CA VAL A 60 2.16 -3.42 1.11
C VAL A 60 3.52 -4.11 1.13
N PHE A 61 3.73 -5.13 0.32
CA PHE A 61 4.98 -5.91 0.32
C PHE A 61 6.24 -5.07 0.10
N PRO A 62 6.24 -4.02 -0.76
CA PRO A 62 7.39 -3.13 -0.88
C PRO A 62 7.76 -2.46 0.46
N GLU A 63 6.78 -2.12 1.30
CA GLU A 63 7.05 -1.53 2.61
C GLU A 63 7.63 -2.54 3.59
N LEU A 64 7.27 -3.83 3.48
CA LEU A 64 7.88 -4.89 4.29
C LEU A 64 9.37 -5.05 3.96
N ILE A 65 9.75 -4.92 2.69
CA ILE A 65 11.17 -4.90 2.27
C ILE A 65 11.88 -3.70 2.89
N ARG A 66 11.29 -2.49 2.80
CA ARG A 66 11.86 -1.27 3.35
C ARG A 66 12.01 -1.34 4.87
N TYR A 67 11.04 -1.90 5.56
CA TYR A 67 11.02 -1.94 7.02
C TYR A 67 12.16 -2.79 7.61
N SER A 68 12.64 -3.83 6.94
CA SER A 68 13.76 -4.65 7.41
C SER A 68 15.04 -3.83 7.60
N MET A 69 15.15 -2.70 6.92
CA MET A 69 16.29 -1.77 6.96
C MET A 69 16.17 -0.67 8.03
N TRP A 70 14.98 -0.50 8.68
CA TRP A 70 14.70 0.63 9.57
C TRP A 70 14.40 0.15 10.99
N GLN A 71 15.39 0.10 11.89
CA GLN A 71 15.25 -0.45 13.25
C GLN A 71 15.25 0.59 14.39
N ASP A 72 15.07 1.89 14.17
CA ASP A 72 15.15 2.88 15.25
C ASP A 72 13.80 3.12 15.93
N GLU A 73 13.58 2.41 17.08
CA GLU A 73 12.37 2.56 17.91
C GLU A 73 12.34 3.86 18.74
N ILE A 74 13.49 4.46 19.01
CA ILE A 74 13.59 5.61 19.95
C ILE A 74 13.05 6.89 19.34
N GLU A 75 13.30 7.14 18.05
CA GLU A 75 12.74 8.31 17.35
C GLU A 75 11.21 8.25 17.23
N ARG A 76 10.64 7.05 17.16
CA ARG A 76 9.18 6.84 17.02
C ARG A 76 8.39 7.39 18.20
N ALA A 77 8.86 7.26 19.43
CA ALA A 77 8.14 7.71 20.61
C ALA A 77 8.01 9.24 20.68
N ALA A 78 9.09 9.96 20.36
CA ALA A 78 9.09 11.43 20.34
C ALA A 78 8.18 11.99 19.22
N VAL A 79 8.23 11.36 18.06
CA VAL A 79 7.45 11.78 16.88
C VAL A 79 5.96 11.45 17.04
N ASN A 80 5.64 10.33 17.70
CA ASN A 80 4.26 10.01 18.10
C ASN A 80 3.68 11.07 19.05
N GLY A 81 4.47 11.56 20.01
CA GLY A 81 4.09 12.64 20.90
C GLY A 81 3.78 13.95 20.18
N LEU A 82 4.55 14.30 19.15
CA LEU A 82 4.34 15.50 18.34
C LEU A 82 3.03 15.42 17.54
N TYR A 83 2.75 14.27 16.91
CA TYR A 83 1.46 14.08 16.23
C TYR A 83 0.28 14.17 17.21
N VAL A 84 0.37 13.53 18.35
CA VAL A 84 -0.72 13.57 19.36
C VAL A 84 -1.00 15.01 19.79
N SER A 85 0.02 15.81 20.02
CA SER A 85 -0.14 17.19 20.49
C SER A 85 -0.55 18.18 19.41
N LYS A 86 -0.01 18.07 18.20
CA LYS A 86 -0.12 19.07 17.12
C LYS A 86 -0.79 18.55 15.83
N GLY A 87 -1.11 17.24 15.74
CA GLY A 87 -1.64 16.63 14.52
C GLY A 87 -0.58 16.47 13.43
N THR A 88 -1.04 16.35 12.20
CA THR A 88 -0.18 16.17 11.01
C THR A 88 0.76 17.33 10.74
N ASP A 89 0.43 18.55 11.20
CA ASP A 89 1.31 19.71 11.14
C ASP A 89 2.55 19.55 12.04
N GLY A 90 2.40 18.82 13.17
CA GLY A 90 3.51 18.53 14.07
C GLY A 90 4.37 17.36 13.60
N ALA A 91 3.75 16.31 13.07
CA ALA A 91 4.46 15.13 12.58
C ALA A 91 3.57 14.28 11.65
N ASN A 92 4.11 13.90 10.50
CA ASN A 92 3.42 13.04 9.53
C ASN A 92 4.40 12.04 8.90
N PHE A 93 4.79 11.05 9.67
CA PHE A 93 5.78 10.04 9.30
C PHE A 93 5.14 8.65 9.25
N SER A 94 5.83 7.71 8.64
CA SER A 94 5.35 6.34 8.46
C SER A 94 5.43 5.55 9.76
N ILE A 95 4.39 4.78 10.08
CA ILE A 95 4.26 3.99 11.30
C ILE A 95 4.05 2.51 10.92
N GLY A 96 4.71 1.64 11.67
CA GLY A 96 4.53 0.19 11.61
C GLY A 96 5.07 -0.45 10.32
N ARG A 97 4.81 -1.74 10.19
CA ARG A 97 5.33 -2.57 9.10
C ARG A 97 4.81 -2.15 7.71
N PHE A 98 3.57 -1.69 7.66
CA PHE A 98 2.97 -1.23 6.41
C PHE A 98 3.27 0.24 6.10
N GLN A 99 4.09 0.91 6.94
CA GLN A 99 4.56 2.28 6.73
C GLN A 99 3.43 3.29 6.47
N MET A 100 2.33 3.18 7.24
CA MET A 100 1.19 4.07 7.10
C MET A 100 1.43 5.41 7.82
N LYS A 101 1.11 6.51 7.15
CA LYS A 101 1.18 7.85 7.74
C LYS A 101 -0.11 8.20 8.51
N PRO A 102 -0.02 9.01 9.59
CA PRO A 102 -1.21 9.52 10.26
C PRO A 102 -2.20 10.24 9.32
N SER A 103 -1.71 11.05 8.37
CA SER A 103 -2.58 11.71 7.38
C SER A 103 -3.33 10.72 6.50
N PHE A 104 -2.68 9.64 6.08
CA PHE A 104 -3.32 8.57 5.30
C PHE A 104 -4.43 7.89 6.10
N ALA A 105 -4.19 7.61 7.40
CA ALA A 105 -5.21 7.05 8.26
C ALA A 105 -6.38 8.03 8.46
N GLU A 106 -6.12 9.35 8.60
CA GLU A 106 -7.17 10.38 8.69
C GLU A 106 -8.04 10.45 7.43
N GLU A 107 -7.45 10.38 6.25
CA GLU A 107 -8.17 10.32 4.98
C GLU A 107 -9.04 9.07 4.88
N ILE A 108 -8.51 7.89 5.24
CA ILE A 108 -9.28 6.63 5.27
C ILE A 108 -10.46 6.73 6.24
N GLU A 109 -10.24 7.22 7.48
CA GLU A 109 -11.29 7.35 8.49
C GLU A 109 -12.42 8.28 8.03
N GLN A 110 -12.07 9.41 7.38
CA GLN A 110 -13.06 10.35 6.84
C GLN A 110 -13.86 9.74 5.70
N GLU A 111 -13.19 9.11 4.72
CA GLU A 111 -13.86 8.48 3.59
C GLU A 111 -14.72 7.28 4.04
N TRP A 112 -14.24 6.49 4.99
CA TRP A 112 -15.00 5.39 5.57
C TRP A 112 -16.32 5.88 6.17
N ASN A 113 -16.27 6.90 7.03
CA ASN A 113 -17.45 7.43 7.69
C ASN A 113 -18.49 8.03 6.72
N ARG A 114 -18.03 8.48 5.53
CA ARG A 114 -18.90 9.01 4.46
C ARG A 114 -19.45 7.92 3.55
N SER A 115 -18.80 6.76 3.47
CA SER A 115 -19.16 5.67 2.58
C SER A 115 -20.36 4.87 3.09
N SER A 116 -21.05 4.14 2.20
CA SER A 116 -22.06 3.18 2.59
C SER A 116 -21.50 1.97 3.34
N LEU A 117 -20.19 1.68 3.17
CA LEU A 117 -19.49 0.60 3.85
C LEU A 117 -19.51 0.75 5.37
N SER A 118 -19.43 1.98 5.90
CA SER A 118 -19.52 2.20 7.35
C SER A 118 -20.82 1.71 7.96
N LYS A 119 -21.94 1.80 7.21
CA LYS A 119 -23.24 1.25 7.62
C LYS A 119 -23.29 -0.26 7.45
N GLU A 120 -22.76 -0.77 6.36
CA GLU A 120 -22.68 -2.20 6.05
C GLU A 120 -21.90 -2.97 7.12
N TYR A 121 -20.74 -2.45 7.52
CA TYR A 121 -19.88 -3.06 8.55
C TYR A 121 -20.19 -2.60 9.98
N GLY A 122 -21.14 -1.68 10.18
CA GLY A 122 -21.69 -1.30 11.47
C GLY A 122 -20.75 -0.52 12.40
N PHE A 123 -19.75 0.19 11.87
CA PHE A 123 -18.87 1.03 12.69
C PHE A 123 -18.40 2.31 11.99
N VAL A 124 -18.02 3.30 12.80
CA VAL A 124 -17.44 4.57 12.38
C VAL A 124 -16.22 4.93 13.22
N PHE A 125 -15.35 5.74 12.66
CA PHE A 125 -14.20 6.28 13.38
C PHE A 125 -14.55 7.59 14.09
N ASN A 126 -13.87 7.86 15.22
CA ASN A 126 -13.91 9.17 15.86
C ASN A 126 -13.01 10.15 15.09
N LEU A 127 -13.62 11.12 14.40
CA LEU A 127 -12.92 12.12 13.59
C LEU A 127 -12.50 13.38 14.35
N GLN A 128 -12.70 13.43 15.67
CA GLN A 128 -12.28 14.57 16.46
C GLN A 128 -10.77 14.81 16.34
N GLN A 129 -10.38 16.11 16.32
CA GLN A 129 -8.98 16.52 16.21
C GLN A 129 -8.38 16.82 17.59
N ASN A 130 -8.71 16.00 18.59
CA ASN A 130 -8.19 16.10 19.95
C ASN A 130 -7.11 15.02 20.22
N ASN A 131 -6.40 15.20 21.33
CA ASN A 131 -5.30 14.31 21.72
C ASN A 131 -5.74 12.85 21.92
N GLU A 132 -6.95 12.61 22.36
CA GLU A 132 -7.47 11.25 22.60
C GLU A 132 -7.71 10.51 21.28
N ALA A 133 -8.38 11.14 20.32
CA ALA A 133 -8.62 10.57 19.00
C ALA A 133 -7.29 10.31 18.27
N ARG A 134 -6.33 11.23 18.36
CA ARG A 134 -4.98 11.07 17.79
C ARG A 134 -4.20 9.93 18.46
N ARG A 135 -4.25 9.78 19.80
CA ARG A 135 -3.65 8.63 20.50
C ARG A 135 -4.27 7.31 20.05
N SER A 136 -5.59 7.29 19.89
CA SER A 136 -6.30 6.11 19.39
C SER A 136 -5.85 5.73 17.98
N ARG A 137 -5.66 6.71 17.08
CA ARG A 137 -5.15 6.49 15.72
C ARG A 137 -3.72 5.94 15.75
N ILE A 138 -2.81 6.55 16.53
CA ILE A 138 -1.44 6.04 16.70
C ILE A 138 -1.47 4.60 17.21
N ARG A 139 -2.31 4.27 18.17
CA ARG A 139 -2.44 2.92 18.72
C ARG A 139 -2.85 1.91 17.63
N ARG A 140 -3.81 2.26 16.76
CA ARG A 140 -4.19 1.43 15.61
C ARG A 140 -3.06 1.28 14.61
N LEU A 141 -2.35 2.35 14.28
CA LEU A 141 -1.21 2.32 13.36
C LEU A 141 0.00 1.56 13.91
N SER A 142 0.17 1.48 15.23
CA SER A 142 1.31 0.83 15.88
C SER A 142 1.13 -0.67 16.08
N ASN A 143 -0.06 -1.25 15.86
CA ASN A 143 -0.28 -2.69 15.93
C ASN A 143 -0.73 -3.27 14.60
N MET A 144 -0.40 -4.56 14.37
CA MET A 144 -0.65 -5.21 13.08
C MET A 144 -2.13 -5.35 12.74
N GLN A 145 -2.97 -5.70 13.72
CA GLN A 145 -4.41 -5.79 13.50
C GLN A 145 -5.00 -4.46 13.00
N GLY A 146 -4.59 -3.35 13.60
CA GLY A 146 -5.02 -2.01 13.16
C GLY A 146 -4.51 -1.66 11.77
N GLN A 147 -3.26 -2.03 11.44
CA GLN A 147 -2.70 -1.83 10.10
C GLN A 147 -3.43 -2.69 9.04
N CYS A 148 -3.71 -3.96 9.32
CA CYS A 148 -4.49 -4.83 8.43
C CYS A 148 -5.90 -4.25 8.22
N ARG A 149 -6.56 -3.77 9.27
CA ARG A 149 -7.87 -3.12 9.18
C ARG A 149 -7.85 -1.87 8.30
N TYR A 150 -6.88 -0.97 8.48
CA TYR A 150 -6.75 0.20 7.61
C TYR A 150 -6.49 -0.17 6.15
N LEU A 151 -5.68 -1.20 5.90
CA LEU A 151 -5.41 -1.68 4.55
C LEU A 151 -6.66 -2.29 3.90
N ALA A 152 -7.41 -3.11 4.65
CA ALA A 152 -8.67 -3.67 4.17
C ALA A 152 -9.68 -2.57 3.81
N ILE A 153 -9.86 -1.60 4.70
CA ILE A 153 -10.73 -0.44 4.46
C ILE A 153 -10.29 0.36 3.24
N PHE A 154 -8.99 0.63 3.09
CA PHE A 154 -8.43 1.28 1.92
C PHE A 154 -8.80 0.56 0.62
N ILE A 155 -8.64 -0.77 0.58
CA ILE A 155 -8.96 -1.60 -0.59
C ILE A 155 -10.46 -1.50 -0.90
N ARG A 156 -11.33 -1.69 0.09
CA ARG A 156 -12.79 -1.63 -0.07
C ARG A 156 -13.26 -0.25 -0.56
N LEU A 157 -12.72 0.82 0.00
CA LEU A 157 -13.04 2.19 -0.43
C LEU A 157 -12.63 2.44 -1.89
N LEU A 158 -11.47 1.94 -2.33
CA LEU A 158 -11.06 2.07 -3.73
C LEU A 158 -11.91 1.21 -4.66
N GLN A 159 -12.28 -0.01 -4.28
CA GLN A 159 -13.19 -0.87 -5.04
C GLN A 159 -14.56 -0.20 -5.20
N GLN A 160 -15.12 0.38 -4.13
CA GLN A 160 -16.37 1.12 -4.18
C GLN A 160 -16.28 2.38 -5.07
N ARG A 161 -15.18 3.14 -4.97
CA ARG A 161 -14.93 4.36 -5.75
C ARG A 161 -14.70 4.07 -7.23
N HIS A 162 -14.10 2.92 -7.54
CA HIS A 162 -13.67 2.53 -8.87
C HIS A 162 -14.18 1.14 -9.24
N PRO A 163 -15.50 0.96 -9.47
CA PRO A 163 -16.10 -0.36 -9.74
C PRO A 163 -15.52 -1.03 -11.00
N GLN A 164 -14.95 -0.25 -11.92
CA GLN A 164 -14.23 -0.80 -13.08
C GLN A 164 -12.97 -1.63 -12.70
N LEU A 165 -12.51 -1.59 -11.45
CA LEU A 165 -11.42 -2.46 -10.98
C LEU A 165 -11.77 -3.95 -11.11
N GLU A 166 -13.03 -4.32 -10.93
CA GLU A 166 -13.49 -5.71 -11.06
C GLU A 166 -13.32 -6.28 -12.48
N GLN A 167 -13.29 -5.39 -13.48
CA GLN A 167 -13.12 -5.77 -14.89
C GLN A 167 -11.64 -5.88 -15.30
N LEU A 168 -10.72 -5.45 -14.45
CA LEU A 168 -9.29 -5.51 -14.72
C LEU A 168 -8.74 -6.91 -14.43
N SER A 169 -7.66 -7.27 -15.13
CA SER A 169 -6.87 -8.46 -14.78
C SER A 169 -6.29 -8.36 -13.38
N GLU A 170 -5.99 -9.49 -12.73
CA GLU A 170 -5.34 -9.53 -11.41
C GLU A 170 -4.08 -8.65 -11.35
N LYS A 171 -3.26 -8.70 -12.41
CA LYS A 171 -2.08 -7.83 -12.51
C LYS A 171 -2.43 -6.35 -12.42
N GLU A 172 -3.43 -5.93 -13.18
CA GLU A 172 -3.83 -4.52 -13.23
C GLU A 172 -4.46 -4.06 -11.91
N GLN A 173 -5.24 -4.93 -11.26
CA GLN A 173 -5.80 -4.65 -9.93
C GLN A 173 -4.70 -4.46 -8.89
N VAL A 174 -3.75 -5.40 -8.79
CA VAL A 174 -2.60 -5.30 -7.87
C VAL A 174 -1.82 -4.02 -8.14
N CYS A 175 -1.46 -3.77 -9.40
CA CYS A 175 -0.67 -2.60 -9.76
C CYS A 175 -1.41 -1.28 -9.47
N PHE A 176 -2.72 -1.22 -9.73
CA PHE A 176 -3.54 -0.04 -9.44
C PHE A 176 -3.59 0.25 -7.93
N LEU A 177 -3.95 -0.76 -7.14
CA LEU A 177 -4.09 -0.62 -5.69
C LEU A 177 -2.75 -0.31 -5.01
N ALA A 178 -1.67 -0.95 -5.43
CA ALA A 178 -0.32 -0.67 -4.94
C ALA A 178 0.12 0.76 -5.27
N THR A 179 -0.18 1.25 -6.47
CA THR A 179 0.11 2.64 -6.87
C THR A 179 -0.70 3.63 -6.03
N ALA A 180 -1.99 3.38 -5.85
CA ALA A 180 -2.85 4.23 -5.02
C ALA A 180 -2.36 4.28 -3.57
N TYR A 181 -1.92 3.15 -3.01
CA TYR A 181 -1.36 3.06 -1.67
C TYR A 181 -0.09 3.90 -1.50
N ASN A 182 0.85 3.76 -2.43
CA ASN A 182 2.15 4.44 -2.35
C ASN A 182 2.09 5.94 -2.70
N ARG A 183 1.16 6.35 -3.58
CA ARG A 183 1.19 7.69 -4.19
C ARG A 183 0.03 8.57 -3.80
N SER A 184 -1.19 8.09 -3.92
CA SER A 184 -2.38 8.91 -3.63
C SER A 184 -3.66 8.09 -3.55
N PHE A 185 -4.19 7.99 -2.37
CA PHE A 185 -5.50 7.38 -2.12
C PHE A 185 -6.65 8.14 -2.77
N THR A 186 -6.55 9.48 -2.87
CA THR A 186 -7.62 10.35 -3.36
C THR A 186 -7.56 10.65 -4.86
N ALA A 187 -6.53 10.18 -5.57
CA ALA A 187 -6.38 10.42 -7.00
C ALA A 187 -7.47 9.73 -7.83
N SER A 188 -7.79 10.32 -8.99
CA SER A 188 -8.72 9.70 -9.94
C SER A 188 -8.13 8.42 -10.57
N PHE A 189 -9.00 7.57 -11.12
CA PHE A 189 -8.60 6.35 -11.81
C PHE A 189 -7.52 6.61 -12.88
N GLN A 190 -7.74 7.62 -13.74
CA GLN A 190 -6.79 7.97 -14.79
C GLN A 190 -5.46 8.47 -14.25
N GLN A 191 -5.48 9.25 -13.17
CA GLN A 191 -4.24 9.72 -12.52
C GLN A 191 -3.43 8.55 -11.98
N ILE A 192 -4.05 7.59 -11.28
CA ILE A 192 -3.39 6.39 -10.76
C ILE A 192 -2.81 5.56 -11.91
N LYS A 193 -3.59 5.29 -12.96
CA LYS A 193 -3.12 4.54 -14.14
C LYS A 193 -1.95 5.22 -14.83
N LYS A 194 -1.93 6.54 -14.92
CA LYS A 194 -0.86 7.31 -15.55
C LYS A 194 0.48 7.15 -14.84
N ILE A 195 0.48 7.15 -13.50
CA ILE A 195 1.71 7.10 -12.68
C ILE A 195 2.12 5.69 -12.27
N GLN A 196 1.35 4.66 -12.67
CA GLN A 196 1.48 3.28 -12.21
C GLN A 196 2.88 2.67 -12.46
N HIS A 197 3.56 3.09 -13.52
CA HIS A 197 4.89 2.57 -13.89
C HIS A 197 6.05 3.51 -13.53
N GLU A 198 5.77 4.60 -12.80
CA GLU A 198 6.81 5.51 -12.37
C GLU A 198 7.71 4.89 -11.30
N ARG A 199 9.00 5.21 -11.38
CA ARG A 199 10.00 4.74 -10.41
C ARG A 199 10.24 5.83 -9.37
N HIS A 200 9.65 5.67 -8.19
CA HIS A 200 9.79 6.60 -7.07
C HIS A 200 10.12 5.92 -5.75
N PHE A 201 9.88 4.62 -5.67
CA PHE A 201 10.12 3.85 -4.47
C PHE A 201 11.62 3.58 -4.30
N HIS A 202 12.10 3.73 -3.08
CA HIS A 202 13.47 3.38 -2.67
C HIS A 202 13.45 2.75 -1.27
N THR A 203 14.46 1.98 -0.95
CA THR A 203 14.62 1.34 0.36
C THR A 203 15.65 2.05 1.23
N ASP A 204 16.46 2.97 0.68
CA ASP A 204 17.45 3.73 1.44
C ASP A 204 16.79 4.59 2.52
N VAL A 205 17.41 4.67 3.70
CA VAL A 205 16.97 5.52 4.82
C VAL A 205 16.99 7.00 4.40
N ILE A 206 18.08 7.41 3.76
CA ILE A 206 18.26 8.77 3.24
C ILE A 206 18.38 8.71 1.71
N LYS A 207 17.50 9.41 1.01
CA LYS A 207 17.58 9.52 -0.44
C LYS A 207 18.74 10.41 -0.85
N THR A 208 19.62 9.87 -1.69
CA THR A 208 20.77 10.58 -2.30
C THR A 208 20.67 10.57 -3.82
N HIS A 209 21.59 11.22 -4.52
CA HIS A 209 21.67 11.17 -5.99
C HIS A 209 21.98 9.75 -6.54
N SER A 210 22.58 8.88 -5.73
CA SER A 210 22.89 7.49 -6.09
C SER A 210 21.80 6.49 -5.70
N THR A 211 20.73 6.93 -5.05
CA THR A 211 19.62 6.06 -4.63
C THR A 211 18.93 5.42 -5.82
N CYS A 212 18.86 4.10 -5.84
CA CYS A 212 18.10 3.35 -6.84
C CYS A 212 16.60 3.55 -6.64
N LEU A 213 15.90 3.89 -7.72
CA LEU A 213 14.45 4.07 -7.72
C LEU A 213 13.78 2.90 -8.43
N TYR A 214 12.74 2.34 -7.80
CA TYR A 214 11.99 1.19 -8.27
C TYR A 214 10.53 1.54 -8.53
N CYS A 215 9.86 0.74 -9.37
CA CYS A 215 8.42 0.79 -9.55
C CYS A 215 7.74 0.02 -8.42
N TYR A 216 6.97 0.70 -7.59
CA TYR A 216 6.27 0.12 -6.44
C TYR A 216 5.28 -0.97 -6.89
N ALA A 217 4.49 -0.67 -7.93
CA ALA A 217 3.50 -1.58 -8.47
C ALA A 217 4.10 -2.88 -9.03
N ASP A 218 5.28 -2.79 -9.67
CA ASP A 218 5.95 -3.98 -10.20
C ASP A 218 6.45 -4.89 -9.08
N ILE A 219 7.01 -4.32 -8.00
CA ILE A 219 7.41 -5.09 -6.81
C ILE A 219 6.20 -5.80 -6.21
N ALA A 220 5.09 -5.08 -6.01
CA ALA A 220 3.84 -5.63 -5.48
C ALA A 220 3.32 -6.78 -6.34
N TYR A 221 3.33 -6.65 -7.66
CA TYR A 221 2.87 -7.72 -8.55
C TYR A 221 3.79 -8.95 -8.52
N VAL A 222 5.12 -8.77 -8.46
CA VAL A 222 6.05 -9.91 -8.31
C VAL A 222 5.79 -10.64 -6.99
N ALA A 223 5.57 -9.90 -5.89
CA ALA A 223 5.19 -10.49 -4.60
C ALA A 223 3.86 -11.24 -4.70
N TYR A 224 2.82 -10.66 -5.29
CA TYR A 224 1.52 -11.29 -5.51
C TYR A 224 1.65 -12.65 -6.20
N ARG A 225 2.52 -12.77 -7.19
CA ARG A 225 2.76 -14.04 -7.89
C ARG A 225 3.46 -15.10 -7.03
N MET A 226 4.23 -14.68 -6.02
CA MET A 226 5.01 -15.59 -5.15
C MET A 226 4.27 -15.97 -3.86
N LEU A 227 3.27 -15.19 -3.44
CA LEU A 227 2.44 -15.41 -2.25
C LEU A 227 1.29 -16.41 -2.54
N ARG A 228 1.57 -17.53 -3.21
CA ARG A 228 0.59 -18.59 -3.50
C ARG A 228 0.52 -19.58 -2.35
#